data_bcceac883f65e758c872b0b7e3f2bf15
#
_entry.id   bcceac883f65e758c872b0b7e3f2bf15
#
_cell.length_a   1.000
_cell.length_b   1.000
_cell.length_c   1.000
_cell.angle_alpha   90.00
_cell.angle_beta   90.00
_cell.angle_gamma   90.00
#
_symmetry.space_group_name_H-M   'P 1'
#
loop_
_entity.id
_entity.type
_entity.pdbx_description
1 polymer ?
#
loop_
_entity_poly.entity_id
_entity_poly.type
_entity_poly.pdbx_seq_one_letter_code
_entity_poly.pdbx_strand_id
1 'polypeptide(L)'
;VTRESPYTINYAEGKCRYGDDFEDFMNDTFPDRNCADVYAKITRGPAVNDLTGAPLPIGAFTQVRPAYSNQSFINYEGADWTLRYRLETENAGDFFFGVSSSHILKSSTKFDDYSDEEDALDVYLYEPRSQQNISVSWRYKDFGTTLFADRTGHMEMYRGYSTPAKSDPHIIMNLSSYYNYSPDLNFYLSIRNLEDKMPQRDEAYGFPYYNRYYFSAFGRYVTAGIEYRF
;
A
#
# COMPACT_ATOMS: atom_id res chain seq x y z
N VAL A 1 18.42 -1.17 -4.85
CA VAL A 1 19.18 -0.24 -5.74
C VAL A 1 18.28 0.95 -6.02
N THR A 2 18.63 2.10 -5.48
CA THR A 2 17.87 3.33 -5.67
C THR A 2 18.58 4.19 -6.73
N ARG A 3 17.82 4.76 -7.66
CA ARG A 3 18.33 5.73 -8.61
C ARG A 3 18.18 7.12 -7.98
N GLU A 4 19.28 7.84 -7.84
CA GLU A 4 19.22 9.26 -7.47
C GLU A 4 18.37 10.02 -8.48
N SER A 5 17.44 10.83 -8.02
CA SER A 5 16.67 11.70 -8.90
C SER A 5 17.46 12.98 -9.21
N PRO A 6 17.24 13.61 -10.37
CA PRO A 6 17.78 14.95 -10.64
C PRO A 6 17.37 15.99 -9.59
N TYR A 7 16.18 15.83 -9.02
CA TYR A 7 15.68 16.69 -7.95
C TYR A 7 16.52 16.56 -6.68
N THR A 8 16.81 15.32 -6.25
CA THR A 8 17.63 15.05 -5.07
C THR A 8 19.06 15.61 -5.20
N ILE A 9 19.65 15.50 -6.41
CA ILE A 9 20.98 16.05 -6.70
C ILE A 9 20.97 17.58 -6.69
N ASN A 10 19.94 18.20 -7.27
CA ASN A 10 19.76 19.65 -7.26
C ASN A 10 19.60 20.20 -5.84
N TYR A 11 18.81 19.52 -5.02
CA TYR A 11 18.63 19.88 -3.62
C TYR A 11 19.92 19.77 -2.82
N ALA A 12 20.66 18.66 -2.99
CA ALA A 12 21.94 18.46 -2.34
C ALA A 12 23.00 19.53 -2.75
N GLU A 13 22.97 19.97 -4.02
CA GLU A 13 23.82 21.08 -4.48
C GLU A 13 23.44 22.38 -3.81
N GLY A 14 22.15 22.67 -3.66
CA GLY A 14 21.66 23.85 -2.94
C GLY A 14 22.21 23.92 -1.53
N LYS A 15 22.17 22.82 -0.78
CA LYS A 15 22.77 22.71 0.54
C LYS A 15 24.28 22.91 0.53
N CYS A 16 24.98 22.31 -0.41
CA CYS A 16 26.43 22.48 -0.55
C CYS A 16 26.86 23.92 -0.85
N ARG A 17 25.98 24.71 -1.52
CA ARG A 17 26.29 26.12 -1.84
C ARG A 17 25.93 27.10 -0.78
N TYR A 18 24.78 26.89 -0.16
CA TYR A 18 24.15 27.91 0.69
C TYR A 18 24.14 27.53 2.17
N GLY A 19 24.59 26.31 2.50
CA GLY A 19 24.65 25.83 3.87
C GLY A 19 23.29 25.85 4.57
N ASP A 20 23.27 26.19 5.82
CA ASP A 20 22.09 26.19 6.69
C ASP A 20 21.03 27.22 6.26
N ASP A 21 21.41 28.28 5.55
CA ASP A 21 20.45 29.27 5.01
C ASP A 21 19.48 28.67 4.00
N PHE A 22 19.78 27.49 3.45
CA PHE A 22 18.87 26.75 2.56
C PHE A 22 17.85 25.91 3.32
N GLU A 23 18.07 25.62 4.59
CA GLU A 23 17.18 24.83 5.46
C GLU A 23 15.91 25.59 5.84
N ASP A 24 16.00 26.90 6.06
CA ASP A 24 14.85 27.75 6.42
C ASP A 24 13.74 27.74 5.33
N PHE A 25 14.09 27.42 4.10
CA PHE A 25 13.14 27.38 3.01
C PHE A 25 12.38 26.05 2.89
N MET A 26 12.98 24.90 3.30
CA MET A 26 12.43 23.57 3.05
C MET A 26 12.10 22.75 4.30
N ASN A 27 12.44 23.24 5.47
CA ASN A 27 12.18 22.60 6.77
C ASN A 27 12.72 21.15 6.92
N ASP A 28 13.80 20.81 6.19
CA ASP A 28 14.40 19.48 6.15
C ASP A 28 15.86 19.50 6.55
N THR A 29 16.20 18.77 7.62
CA THR A 29 17.59 18.52 8.05
C THR A 29 18.21 17.41 7.19
N PHE A 30 18.92 17.79 6.13
CA PHE A 30 19.78 16.85 5.41
C PHE A 30 21.19 16.88 6.04
N PRO A 31 21.70 15.72 6.48
CA PRO A 31 23.06 15.65 7.03
C PRO A 31 24.11 15.93 5.96
N ASP A 32 25.34 16.22 6.43
CA ASP A 32 26.50 16.61 5.62
C ASP A 32 26.80 15.65 4.48
N ARG A 33 26.38 15.99 3.26
CA ARG A 33 26.78 15.25 2.06
C ARG A 33 28.18 15.64 1.64
N ASN A 34 28.89 14.69 1.04
CA ASN A 34 30.16 14.99 0.37
C ASN A 34 29.89 15.89 -0.85
N CYS A 35 30.05 17.20 -0.68
CA CYS A 35 29.80 18.19 -1.72
C CYS A 35 30.64 17.99 -2.98
N ALA A 36 31.83 17.44 -2.85
CA ALA A 36 32.68 17.11 -4.01
C ALA A 36 32.02 16.06 -4.90
N ASP A 37 31.37 15.05 -4.32
CA ASP A 37 30.63 14.03 -5.04
C ASP A 37 29.36 14.59 -5.70
N VAL A 38 28.65 15.48 -5.02
CA VAL A 38 27.49 16.17 -5.60
C VAL A 38 27.89 17.01 -6.80
N TYR A 39 28.96 17.82 -6.69
CA TYR A 39 29.45 18.65 -7.80
C TYR A 39 29.95 17.83 -8.97
N ALA A 40 30.55 16.66 -8.75
CA ALA A 40 30.99 15.78 -9.81
C ALA A 40 29.84 15.23 -10.70
N LYS A 41 28.62 15.21 -10.16
CA LYS A 41 27.40 14.75 -10.86
C LYS A 41 26.72 15.84 -11.69
N ILE A 42 27.16 17.09 -11.57
CA ILE A 42 26.49 18.26 -12.17
C ILE A 42 27.42 18.93 -13.15
N THR A 43 26.90 19.26 -14.32
CA THR A 43 27.56 20.14 -15.29
C THR A 43 26.71 21.38 -15.50
N ARG A 44 27.31 22.56 -15.43
CA ARG A 44 26.64 23.84 -15.64
C ARG A 44 27.18 24.53 -16.88
N GLY A 45 26.32 25.26 -17.54
CA GLY A 45 26.66 26.17 -18.63
C GLY A 45 27.30 27.47 -18.15
N PRO A 46 27.56 28.40 -19.05
CA PRO A 46 28.06 29.71 -18.72
C PRO A 46 27.13 30.42 -17.71
N ALA A 47 27.70 31.12 -16.76
CA ALA A 47 26.94 31.91 -15.76
C ALA A 47 26.52 33.27 -16.35
N VAL A 48 25.78 33.23 -17.46
CA VAL A 48 25.25 34.42 -18.15
C VAL A 48 23.80 34.23 -18.52
N ASN A 49 23.05 35.29 -18.54
CA ASN A 49 21.69 35.28 -19.03
C ASN A 49 21.70 35.24 -20.56
N ASP A 50 21.10 34.23 -21.16
CA ASP A 50 21.13 33.99 -22.62
C ASP A 50 20.46 35.11 -23.44
N LEU A 51 19.52 35.85 -22.82
CA LEU A 51 18.80 36.94 -23.50
C LEU A 51 19.51 38.29 -23.37
N THR A 52 20.16 38.55 -22.27
CA THR A 52 20.73 39.87 -21.96
C THR A 52 22.27 39.88 -21.92
N GLY A 53 22.90 38.73 -21.88
CA GLY A 53 24.36 38.58 -21.69
C GLY A 53 24.84 39.00 -20.30
N ALA A 54 23.93 39.34 -19.39
CA ALA A 54 24.28 39.77 -18.04
C ALA A 54 24.85 38.60 -17.21
N PRO A 55 25.86 38.81 -16.36
CA PRO A 55 26.40 37.78 -15.51
C PRO A 55 25.33 37.29 -14.51
N LEU A 56 25.26 35.98 -14.34
CA LEU A 56 24.43 35.32 -13.31
C LEU A 56 25.34 34.76 -12.21
N PRO A 57 24.87 34.63 -10.99
CA PRO A 57 25.66 34.05 -9.89
C PRO A 57 25.97 32.56 -10.16
N ILE A 58 25.14 31.86 -10.90
CA ILE A 58 25.27 30.43 -11.22
C ILE A 58 24.75 30.19 -12.63
N GLY A 59 25.48 29.40 -13.45
CA GLY A 59 25.03 28.95 -14.76
C GLY A 59 23.92 27.89 -14.69
N ALA A 60 23.12 27.80 -15.72
CA ALA A 60 22.06 26.80 -15.83
C ALA A 60 22.61 25.38 -15.80
N PHE A 61 21.84 24.42 -15.30
CA PHE A 61 22.16 23.00 -15.43
C PHE A 61 22.15 22.58 -16.89
N THR A 62 23.27 22.07 -17.39
CA THR A 62 23.39 21.49 -18.73
C THR A 62 23.34 19.97 -18.69
N GLN A 63 23.81 19.36 -17.61
CA GLN A 63 23.76 17.93 -17.43
C GLN A 63 23.73 17.57 -15.93
N VAL A 64 22.88 16.59 -15.58
CA VAL A 64 22.91 15.91 -14.30
C VAL A 64 23.12 14.43 -14.56
N ARG A 65 24.09 13.82 -13.88
CA ARG A 65 24.44 12.38 -14.01
C ARG A 65 24.00 11.61 -12.76
N PRO A 66 22.75 11.19 -12.69
CA PRO A 66 22.28 10.37 -11.57
C PRO A 66 22.93 8.99 -11.63
N ALA A 67 23.38 8.50 -10.49
CA ALA A 67 23.95 7.18 -10.35
C ALA A 67 22.91 6.22 -9.71
N TYR A 68 23.14 4.92 -9.86
CA TYR A 68 22.47 3.92 -9.05
C TYR A 68 23.32 3.64 -7.82
N SER A 69 22.71 3.66 -6.65
CA SER A 69 23.37 3.35 -5.39
C SER A 69 22.49 2.46 -4.52
N ASN A 70 23.11 1.69 -3.62
CA ASN A 70 22.41 0.86 -2.63
C ASN A 70 22.30 1.63 -1.30
N GLN A 71 21.79 2.84 -1.34
CA GLN A 71 21.74 3.73 -0.18
C GLN A 71 20.43 3.63 0.61
N SER A 72 19.39 3.01 0.04
CA SER A 72 18.11 2.85 0.72
C SER A 72 17.93 1.44 1.26
N PHE A 73 17.28 1.33 2.39
CA PHE A 73 16.80 0.05 2.90
C PHE A 73 15.37 0.18 3.41
N ILE A 74 14.69 -0.94 3.40
CA ILE A 74 13.38 -1.11 4.04
C ILE A 74 13.56 -2.18 5.10
N ASN A 75 13.20 -1.85 6.34
CA ASN A 75 13.15 -2.80 7.42
C ASN A 75 11.67 -3.17 7.67
N TYR A 76 11.36 -4.45 7.58
CA TYR A 76 10.01 -4.95 7.70
C TYR A 76 9.96 -6.11 8.69
N GLU A 77 9.15 -5.95 9.74
CA GLU A 77 8.90 -6.97 10.73
C GLU A 77 7.41 -7.25 10.81
N GLY A 78 7.04 -8.51 10.83
CA GLY A 78 5.64 -8.91 10.88
C GLY A 78 5.43 -10.23 11.58
N ALA A 79 4.18 -10.52 11.89
CA ALA A 79 3.74 -11.78 12.47
C ALA A 79 2.54 -12.32 11.70
N ASP A 80 2.70 -13.53 11.18
CA ASP A 80 1.66 -14.25 10.48
C ASP A 80 1.26 -15.50 11.28
N TRP A 81 -0.04 -15.74 11.38
CA TRP A 81 -0.54 -16.94 12.01
C TRP A 81 -1.79 -17.47 11.32
N THR A 82 -1.99 -18.76 11.38
CA THR A 82 -3.15 -19.46 10.83
C THR A 82 -3.66 -20.48 11.82
N LEU A 83 -4.97 -20.45 12.08
CA LEU A 83 -5.68 -21.45 12.86
C LEU A 83 -6.71 -22.14 11.95
N ARG A 84 -6.77 -23.46 12.03
CA ARG A 84 -7.79 -24.26 11.36
C ARG A 84 -8.35 -25.25 12.36
N TYR A 85 -9.68 -25.35 12.37
CA TYR A 85 -10.37 -26.29 13.23
C TYR A 85 -11.49 -27.00 12.46
N ARG A 86 -11.59 -28.30 12.63
CA ARG A 86 -12.67 -29.11 12.07
C ARG A 86 -13.49 -29.72 13.20
N LEU A 87 -14.80 -29.56 13.11
CA LEU A 87 -15.76 -30.16 14.00
C LEU A 87 -16.65 -31.09 13.17
N GLU A 88 -16.56 -32.37 13.42
CA GLU A 88 -17.43 -33.39 12.84
C GLU A 88 -18.56 -33.69 13.79
N THR A 89 -19.78 -33.72 13.27
CA THR A 89 -20.95 -34.03 14.08
C THR A 89 -21.77 -35.13 13.40
N GLU A 90 -22.35 -36.03 14.19
CA GLU A 90 -23.12 -37.16 13.66
C GLU A 90 -24.39 -36.73 12.91
N ASN A 91 -25.08 -35.68 13.38
CA ASN A 91 -26.41 -35.33 12.89
C ASN A 91 -26.51 -33.93 12.27
N ALA A 92 -25.52 -33.07 12.48
CA ALA A 92 -25.55 -31.67 12.02
C ALA A 92 -24.55 -31.38 10.89
N GLY A 93 -23.78 -32.39 10.44
CA GLY A 93 -22.76 -32.25 9.41
C GLY A 93 -21.41 -31.79 9.95
N ASP A 94 -20.51 -31.42 9.04
CA ASP A 94 -19.15 -31.04 9.33
C ASP A 94 -19.00 -29.51 9.26
N PHE A 95 -18.31 -28.95 10.25
CA PHE A 95 -17.94 -27.56 10.31
C PHE A 95 -16.43 -27.40 10.16
N PHE A 96 -16.01 -26.43 9.36
CA PHE A 96 -14.63 -26.06 9.16
C PHE A 96 -14.45 -24.58 9.49
N PHE A 97 -13.58 -24.28 10.41
CA PHE A 97 -13.24 -22.92 10.81
C PHE A 97 -11.82 -22.62 10.38
N GLY A 98 -11.62 -21.50 9.71
CA GLY A 98 -10.32 -21.02 9.32
C GLY A 98 -10.15 -19.56 9.69
N VAL A 99 -9.01 -19.22 10.28
CA VAL A 99 -8.62 -17.83 10.55
C VAL A 99 -7.16 -17.71 10.16
N SER A 100 -6.83 -16.76 9.32
CA SER A 100 -5.45 -16.34 9.09
C SER A 100 -5.33 -14.84 9.32
N SER A 101 -4.23 -14.43 9.90
CA SER A 101 -3.98 -13.04 10.24
C SER A 101 -2.53 -12.70 9.98
N SER A 102 -2.31 -11.55 9.34
CA SER A 102 -1.02 -10.93 9.11
C SER A 102 -1.00 -9.59 9.83
N HIS A 103 0.05 -9.34 10.61
CA HIS A 103 0.28 -8.09 11.33
C HIS A 103 1.65 -7.54 11.00
N ILE A 104 1.71 -6.29 10.58
CA ILE A 104 2.95 -5.54 10.45
C ILE A 104 3.26 -4.92 11.80
N LEU A 105 4.39 -5.31 12.39
CA LEU A 105 4.85 -4.82 13.69
C LEU A 105 5.75 -3.60 13.52
N LYS A 106 6.59 -3.62 12.47
CA LYS A 106 7.46 -2.51 12.10
C LYS A 106 7.56 -2.44 10.58
N SER A 107 7.48 -1.25 10.04
CA SER A 107 7.85 -0.95 8.66
C SER A 107 8.56 0.40 8.66
N SER A 108 9.84 0.41 8.33
CA SER A 108 10.62 1.63 8.29
C SER A 108 11.43 1.71 7.00
N THR A 109 11.61 2.90 6.51
CA THR A 109 12.33 3.19 5.28
C THR A 109 13.41 4.21 5.54
N LYS A 110 14.58 3.97 4.99
CA LYS A 110 15.65 4.93 4.90
C LYS A 110 15.97 5.17 3.43
N PHE A 111 15.84 6.39 2.94
CA PHE A 111 15.97 6.69 1.52
C PHE A 111 17.42 6.74 1.04
N ASP A 112 18.33 7.18 1.90
CA ASP A 112 19.76 7.20 1.61
C ASP A 112 20.57 7.19 2.91
N ASP A 113 21.91 7.19 2.82
CA ASP A 113 22.79 7.17 3.99
C ASP A 113 22.70 8.44 4.84
N TYR A 114 22.09 9.49 4.32
CA TYR A 114 22.02 10.82 4.93
C TYR A 114 20.64 11.15 5.50
N SER A 115 19.60 10.39 5.13
CA SER A 115 18.26 10.57 5.69
C SER A 115 18.09 9.78 6.99
N ASP A 116 17.21 10.25 7.85
CA ASP A 116 16.77 9.47 9.00
C ASP A 116 15.92 8.28 8.58
N GLU A 117 15.86 7.27 9.44
CA GLU A 117 14.94 6.15 9.28
C GLU A 117 13.53 6.63 9.64
N GLU A 118 12.62 6.57 8.67
CA GLU A 118 11.23 6.98 8.84
C GLU A 118 10.31 5.77 9.06
N ASP A 119 9.38 5.88 10.01
CA ASP A 119 8.34 4.87 10.21
C ASP A 119 7.31 4.95 9.08
N ALA A 120 7.31 3.94 8.22
CA ALA A 120 6.42 3.87 7.08
C ALA A 120 4.95 3.57 7.48
N LEU A 121 4.71 2.99 8.66
CA LEU A 121 3.35 2.71 9.14
C LEU A 121 2.61 3.97 9.57
N ASP A 122 3.32 4.98 10.06
CA ASP A 122 2.72 6.20 10.56
C ASP A 122 2.82 7.39 9.58
N VAL A 123 3.65 7.27 8.54
CA VAL A 123 3.91 8.35 7.57
C VAL A 123 3.35 8.04 6.19
N TYR A 124 3.40 6.77 5.76
CA TYR A 124 3.00 6.36 4.41
C TYR A 124 1.67 5.62 4.39
N LEU A 125 0.81 6.13 3.58
CA LEU A 125 -0.62 5.92 3.36
C LEU A 125 -1.06 4.55 2.87
N TYR A 126 -0.17 3.60 2.62
CA TYR A 126 -0.54 2.54 1.67
C TYR A 126 -0.60 1.14 2.26
N GLU A 127 -0.20 0.95 3.50
CA GLU A 127 -0.17 -0.39 4.09
C GLU A 127 -1.08 -0.53 5.29
N PRO A 128 -2.08 -1.44 5.26
CA PRO A 128 -2.85 -1.73 6.45
C PRO A 128 -1.99 -2.48 7.47
N ARG A 129 -2.00 -2.04 8.72
CA ARG A 129 -1.25 -2.71 9.81
C ARG A 129 -1.63 -4.17 10.00
N SER A 130 -2.83 -4.55 9.60
CA SER A 130 -3.27 -5.94 9.71
C SER A 130 -4.24 -6.32 8.62
N GLN A 131 -4.16 -7.59 8.20
CA GLN A 131 -5.12 -8.23 7.32
C GLN A 131 -5.55 -9.55 7.93
N GLN A 132 -6.84 -9.85 7.88
CA GLN A 132 -7.39 -11.08 8.39
C GLN A 132 -8.36 -11.69 7.40
N ASN A 133 -8.28 -13.01 7.24
CA ASN A 133 -9.23 -13.79 6.49
C ASN A 133 -9.85 -14.81 7.45
N ILE A 134 -11.17 -14.79 7.54
CA ILE A 134 -11.95 -15.68 8.39
C ILE A 134 -12.86 -16.48 7.48
N SER A 135 -12.96 -17.77 7.70
CA SER A 135 -13.89 -18.64 7.00
C SER A 135 -14.62 -19.58 7.93
N VAL A 136 -15.91 -19.73 7.69
CA VAL A 136 -16.74 -20.72 8.34
C VAL A 136 -17.45 -21.50 7.24
N SER A 137 -17.10 -22.79 7.11
CA SER A 137 -17.75 -23.69 6.16
C SER A 137 -18.58 -24.71 6.91
N TRP A 138 -19.76 -24.99 6.38
CA TRP A 138 -20.63 -26.04 6.86
C TRP A 138 -21.00 -26.95 5.69
N ARG A 139 -20.89 -28.25 5.91
CA ARG A 139 -21.24 -29.29 4.93
C ARG A 139 -22.14 -30.33 5.58
N TYR A 140 -23.28 -30.56 4.97
CA TYR A 140 -24.22 -31.57 5.39
C TYR A 140 -24.80 -32.29 4.18
N LYS A 141 -24.56 -33.59 4.06
CA LYS A 141 -24.97 -34.40 2.91
C LYS A 141 -24.51 -33.75 1.60
N ASP A 142 -25.45 -33.44 0.73
CA ASP A 142 -25.22 -32.89 -0.60
C ASP A 142 -25.14 -31.38 -0.64
N PHE A 143 -25.30 -30.70 0.52
CA PHE A 143 -25.24 -29.25 0.65
C PHE A 143 -23.95 -28.81 1.34
N GLY A 144 -23.39 -27.72 0.83
CA GLY A 144 -22.29 -27.04 1.48
C GLY A 144 -22.38 -25.52 1.32
N THR A 145 -21.96 -24.81 2.37
CA THR A 145 -21.91 -23.36 2.37
C THR A 145 -20.67 -22.86 3.10
N THR A 146 -20.11 -21.76 2.64
CA THR A 146 -18.95 -21.10 3.27
C THR A 146 -19.21 -19.61 3.32
N LEU A 147 -19.07 -19.07 4.53
CA LEU A 147 -18.99 -17.62 4.77
C LEU A 147 -17.53 -17.24 4.92
N PHE A 148 -17.10 -16.26 4.14
CA PHE A 148 -15.78 -15.63 4.24
C PHE A 148 -15.93 -14.20 4.73
N ALA A 149 -15.03 -13.78 5.59
CA ALA A 149 -14.89 -12.39 5.98
C ALA A 149 -13.43 -11.96 5.80
N ASP A 150 -13.22 -10.97 4.94
CA ASP A 150 -11.94 -10.36 4.65
C ASP A 150 -11.88 -9.01 5.38
N ARG A 151 -10.95 -8.86 6.32
CA ARG A 151 -10.77 -7.64 7.08
C ARG A 151 -9.43 -7.00 6.73
N THR A 152 -9.50 -5.76 6.25
CA THR A 152 -8.37 -4.85 6.14
C THR A 152 -8.37 -3.93 7.36
N GLY A 153 -7.25 -3.86 8.06
CA GLY A 153 -7.09 -3.04 9.27
C GLY A 153 -7.02 -1.54 8.97
N HIS A 154 -6.70 -0.78 10.00
CA HIS A 154 -6.48 0.66 9.85
C HIS A 154 -5.32 0.95 8.91
N MET A 155 -5.44 2.04 8.15
CA MET A 155 -4.39 2.66 7.37
C MET A 155 -4.30 4.12 7.73
N GLU A 156 -3.10 4.69 7.70
CA GLU A 156 -2.94 6.14 7.80
C GLU A 156 -3.56 6.80 6.57
N MET A 157 -4.32 7.87 6.79
CA MET A 157 -4.88 8.72 5.75
C MET A 157 -4.02 9.96 5.60
N TYR A 158 -3.95 10.54 4.40
CA TYR A 158 -3.13 11.72 4.16
C TYR A 158 -3.62 12.91 4.98
N ARG A 159 -2.79 13.32 5.95
CA ARG A 159 -3.16 14.31 6.98
C ARG A 159 -3.58 15.68 6.46
N GLY A 160 -3.21 16.02 5.23
CA GLY A 160 -3.56 17.31 4.63
C GLY A 160 -4.96 17.39 4.03
N TYR A 161 -5.62 16.24 3.80
CA TYR A 161 -6.88 16.18 3.05
C TYR A 161 -7.99 15.42 3.75
N SER A 162 -7.68 14.52 4.67
CA SER A 162 -8.68 13.64 5.28
C SER A 162 -8.77 13.79 6.78
N THR A 163 -9.98 13.79 7.26
CA THR A 163 -10.31 13.70 8.69
C THR A 163 -11.34 12.58 8.84
N PRO A 164 -11.08 11.52 9.61
CA PRO A 164 -9.95 11.30 10.52
C PRO A 164 -8.65 10.95 9.79
N ALA A 165 -7.51 11.07 10.50
CA ALA A 165 -6.19 10.74 9.97
C ALA A 165 -5.93 9.23 9.84
N LYS A 166 -6.83 8.36 10.31
CA LYS A 166 -6.80 6.89 10.17
C LYS A 166 -8.11 6.40 9.59
N SER A 167 -8.02 5.45 8.66
CA SER A 167 -9.20 4.78 8.14
C SER A 167 -9.79 3.83 9.17
N ASP A 168 -11.09 3.61 9.12
CA ASP A 168 -11.72 2.52 9.85
C ASP A 168 -11.35 1.16 9.23
N PRO A 169 -11.35 0.08 10.03
CA PRO A 169 -11.21 -1.27 9.48
C PRO A 169 -12.32 -1.58 8.49
N HIS A 170 -11.93 -2.10 7.33
CA HIS A 170 -12.87 -2.47 6.28
C HIS A 170 -13.07 -3.99 6.27
N ILE A 171 -14.32 -4.44 6.44
CA ILE A 171 -14.67 -5.86 6.44
C ILE A 171 -15.65 -6.11 5.30
N ILE A 172 -15.33 -7.07 4.46
CA ILE A 172 -16.19 -7.56 3.37
C ILE A 172 -16.56 -9.01 3.65
N MET A 173 -17.85 -9.31 3.64
CA MET A 173 -18.35 -10.67 3.76
C MET A 173 -18.78 -11.22 2.42
N ASN A 174 -18.40 -12.47 2.15
CA ASN A 174 -18.72 -13.21 0.93
C ASN A 174 -19.34 -14.55 1.32
N LEU A 175 -20.37 -14.96 0.61
CA LEU A 175 -21.04 -16.25 0.80
C LEU A 175 -20.88 -17.10 -0.46
N SER A 176 -20.55 -18.38 -0.28
CA SER A 176 -20.55 -19.37 -1.34
C SER A 176 -21.32 -20.60 -0.88
N SER A 177 -22.22 -21.11 -1.71
CA SER A 177 -23.03 -22.29 -1.41
C SER A 177 -23.14 -23.18 -2.63
N TYR A 178 -23.25 -24.49 -2.42
CA TYR A 178 -23.53 -25.46 -3.46
C TYR A 178 -24.53 -26.51 -2.99
N TYR A 179 -25.21 -27.12 -3.96
CA TYR A 179 -26.09 -28.25 -3.74
C TYR A 179 -25.93 -29.27 -4.86
N ASN A 180 -25.48 -30.46 -4.50
CA ASN A 180 -25.33 -31.59 -5.41
C ASN A 180 -26.66 -32.35 -5.46
N TYR A 181 -27.51 -32.04 -6.43
CA TYR A 181 -28.80 -32.70 -6.56
C TYR A 181 -28.69 -34.18 -7.03
N SER A 182 -27.74 -34.43 -7.92
CA SER A 182 -27.38 -35.77 -8.39
C SER A 182 -25.88 -35.78 -8.75
N PRO A 183 -25.31 -36.97 -9.08
CA PRO A 183 -23.93 -37.06 -9.58
C PRO A 183 -23.63 -36.16 -10.78
N ASP A 184 -24.65 -35.89 -11.58
CA ASP A 184 -24.55 -35.16 -12.84
C ASP A 184 -25.10 -33.75 -12.80
N LEU A 185 -25.80 -33.35 -11.71
CA LEU A 185 -26.45 -32.05 -11.60
C LEU A 185 -26.11 -31.33 -10.30
N ASN A 186 -25.43 -30.19 -10.43
CA ASN A 186 -25.00 -29.33 -9.34
C ASN A 186 -25.54 -27.92 -9.48
N PHE A 187 -25.91 -27.30 -8.36
CA PHE A 187 -26.31 -25.92 -8.27
C PHE A 187 -25.27 -25.16 -7.42
N TYR A 188 -24.97 -23.91 -7.78
CA TYR A 188 -24.11 -23.06 -7.00
C TYR A 188 -24.64 -21.64 -6.91
N LEU A 189 -24.32 -20.99 -5.79
CA LEU A 189 -24.62 -19.60 -5.50
C LEU A 189 -23.38 -18.95 -4.87
N SER A 190 -22.98 -17.80 -5.38
CA SER A 190 -21.93 -16.98 -4.79
C SER A 190 -22.43 -15.55 -4.66
N ILE A 191 -22.26 -14.98 -3.47
CA ILE A 191 -22.59 -13.58 -3.18
C ILE A 191 -21.33 -12.93 -2.67
N ARG A 192 -20.80 -11.96 -3.42
CA ARG A 192 -19.69 -11.12 -2.99
C ARG A 192 -20.23 -9.84 -2.37
N ASN A 193 -19.53 -9.35 -1.35
CA ASN A 193 -19.94 -8.17 -0.61
C ASN A 193 -21.40 -8.27 -0.12
N LEU A 194 -21.65 -9.24 0.75
CA LEU A 194 -23.00 -9.60 1.22
C LEU A 194 -23.76 -8.42 1.85
N GLU A 195 -23.05 -7.49 2.48
CA GLU A 195 -23.59 -6.31 3.13
C GLU A 195 -23.72 -5.09 2.21
N ASP A 196 -23.26 -5.19 0.96
CA ASP A 196 -23.19 -4.07 0.00
C ASP A 196 -22.36 -2.90 0.53
N LYS A 197 -21.27 -3.20 1.22
CA LYS A 197 -20.44 -2.22 1.89
C LYS A 197 -19.54 -1.48 0.90
N MET A 198 -19.53 -0.17 0.99
CA MET A 198 -18.66 0.69 0.18
C MET A 198 -17.37 1.03 0.94
N PRO A 199 -16.26 1.28 0.23
CA PRO A 199 -15.03 1.79 0.85
C PRO A 199 -15.27 3.13 1.54
N GLN A 200 -14.49 3.41 2.59
CA GLN A 200 -14.48 4.71 3.23
C GLN A 200 -13.99 5.78 2.24
N ARG A 201 -14.67 6.91 2.24
CA ARG A 201 -14.27 8.06 1.44
C ARG A 201 -12.96 8.65 1.97
N ASP A 202 -12.03 8.88 1.08
CA ASP A 202 -10.75 9.53 1.31
C ASP A 202 -10.47 10.54 0.20
N GLU A 203 -10.46 11.82 0.56
CA GLU A 203 -10.30 12.93 -0.39
C GLU A 203 -8.86 13.11 -0.89
N ALA A 204 -7.88 12.43 -0.28
CA ALA A 204 -6.51 12.36 -0.79
C ALA A 204 -6.43 11.62 -2.14
N TYR A 205 -7.40 10.77 -2.43
CA TYR A 205 -7.52 10.11 -3.72
C TYR A 205 -8.46 10.89 -4.62
N GLY A 206 -8.07 11.12 -5.87
CA GLY A 206 -8.97 11.63 -6.88
C GLY A 206 -10.19 10.73 -7.06
N PHE A 207 -11.21 11.20 -7.83
CA PHE A 207 -12.41 10.40 -8.09
C PHE A 207 -12.08 8.92 -8.37
N PRO A 208 -12.74 7.98 -7.75
CA PRO A 208 -13.97 8.03 -6.92
C PRO A 208 -13.76 8.22 -5.41
N TYR A 209 -12.66 8.82 -4.95
CA TYR A 209 -12.41 9.25 -3.58
C TYR A 209 -12.28 8.11 -2.56
N TYR A 210 -11.56 7.05 -2.91
CA TYR A 210 -11.17 5.97 -1.99
C TYR A 210 -9.85 5.34 -2.44
N ASN A 211 -9.19 4.62 -1.54
CA ASN A 211 -7.94 3.91 -1.85
C ASN A 211 -8.19 2.71 -2.77
N ARG A 212 -7.97 2.88 -4.06
CA ARG A 212 -8.18 1.86 -5.10
C ARG A 212 -7.17 0.71 -5.07
N TYR A 213 -6.08 0.85 -4.34
CA TYR A 213 -5.07 -0.21 -4.22
C TYR A 213 -5.51 -1.33 -3.30
N TYR A 214 -6.37 -1.03 -2.32
CA TYR A 214 -6.85 -1.99 -1.33
C TYR A 214 -8.34 -2.28 -1.41
N PHE A 215 -9.13 -1.37 -1.95
CA PHE A 215 -10.58 -1.49 -1.94
C PHE A 215 -11.18 -1.46 -3.32
N SER A 216 -12.31 -2.16 -3.44
CA SER A 216 -13.15 -2.15 -4.65
C SER A 216 -14.47 -1.46 -4.32
N ALA A 217 -14.92 -0.57 -5.21
CA ALA A 217 -16.24 0.05 -5.12
C ALA A 217 -17.34 -0.79 -5.80
N PHE A 218 -17.05 -2.00 -6.22
CA PHE A 218 -18.10 -2.90 -6.65
C PHE A 218 -18.95 -3.28 -5.42
N GLY A 219 -20.23 -2.93 -5.49
CA GLY A 219 -21.20 -3.30 -4.49
C GLY A 219 -21.46 -4.81 -4.47
N ARG A 220 -22.60 -5.21 -3.95
CA ARG A 220 -23.00 -6.62 -3.93
C ARG A 220 -23.08 -7.21 -5.33
N TYR A 221 -22.46 -8.37 -5.50
CA TYR A 221 -22.46 -9.11 -6.74
C TYR A 221 -22.92 -10.55 -6.49
N VAL A 222 -23.96 -10.98 -7.22
CA VAL A 222 -24.56 -12.31 -7.06
C VAL A 222 -24.34 -13.11 -8.33
N THR A 223 -23.80 -14.30 -8.19
CA THR A 223 -23.67 -15.30 -9.28
C THR A 223 -24.38 -16.57 -8.87
N ALA A 224 -25.25 -17.06 -9.72
CA ALA A 224 -25.86 -18.37 -9.57
C ALA A 224 -25.67 -19.17 -10.85
N GLY A 225 -25.53 -20.48 -10.75
CA GLY A 225 -25.35 -21.31 -11.90
C GLY A 225 -25.72 -22.77 -11.65
N ILE A 226 -25.81 -23.50 -12.76
CA ILE A 226 -26.14 -24.93 -12.84
C ILE A 226 -25.03 -25.57 -13.64
N GLU A 227 -24.49 -26.66 -13.15
CA GLU A 227 -23.55 -27.53 -13.86
C GLU A 227 -24.23 -28.87 -14.09
N TYR A 228 -24.29 -29.29 -15.36
CA TYR A 228 -24.81 -30.60 -15.76
C TYR A 228 -23.77 -31.37 -16.58
N ARG A 229 -23.50 -32.61 -16.20
CA ARG A 229 -22.58 -33.51 -16.91
C ARG A 229 -23.40 -34.52 -17.72
N PHE A 230 -23.06 -34.70 -19.00
CA PHE A 230 -23.67 -35.64 -19.93
C PHE A 230 -22.94 -36.96 -19.93
#